data_7587b1e4e30e5336efe90f74a9c81c5c
#
_entry.id   7587b1e4e30e5336efe90f74a9c81c5c
#
_cell.length_a   1.000
_cell.length_b   1.000
_cell.length_c   1.000
_cell.angle_alpha   90.00
_cell.angle_beta   90.00
_cell.angle_gamma   90.00
#
_symmetry.space_group_name_H-M   'P 1'
#
loop_
_entity.id
_entity.type
_entity.pdbx_description
1 polymer ?
#
loop_
_entity_poly.entity_id
_entity_poly.type
_entity_poly.pdbx_seq_one_letter_code
_entity_poly.pdbx_strand_id
1 'polypeptide(L)'
;MTPRVFRCALVVGLAGALGASASVRAQESRIPRGQVVERTLAGTLVRVNSTANRILLRMMDGAERELVVTKSTRFDGTRCPTALLDLPQHTGDDVIVVIAEDGAESTATVIKCFDRDTLKVSEGILARIDPLTRRIAIRTVYGDQIAFRFTAATTFDTGAKLVQGAAFTAYQGEPVVVYYTLVGEHRIVAHVRLNLEPPNCRLESASGGTVARPT
;
A
#
# COMPACT_ATOMS: atom_id res chain seq x y z
N MET A 1 4.59 12.95 36.43
CA MET A 1 4.57 12.58 35.00
C MET A 1 4.51 13.86 34.19
N THR A 2 5.65 14.29 33.66
CA THR A 2 5.82 15.59 32.98
C THR A 2 5.78 15.37 31.46
N PRO A 3 4.99 16.15 30.69
CA PRO A 3 4.96 16.01 29.23
C PRO A 3 6.22 16.65 28.64
N ARG A 4 6.93 15.88 27.80
CA ARG A 4 8.03 16.41 26.99
C ARG A 4 7.47 17.21 25.82
N VAL A 5 7.63 18.52 25.91
CA VAL A 5 7.36 19.46 24.81
C VAL A 5 8.55 19.42 23.84
N PHE A 6 8.34 18.96 22.62
CA PHE A 6 9.30 19.11 21.54
C PHE A 6 9.31 20.58 21.08
N ARG A 7 10.38 21.29 21.35
CA ARG A 7 10.66 22.62 20.79
C ARG A 7 11.31 22.45 19.43
N CYS A 8 10.59 22.83 18.36
CA CYS A 8 11.22 23.13 17.08
C CYS A 8 12.02 24.42 17.21
N ALA A 9 13.33 24.32 17.11
CA ALA A 9 14.20 25.50 17.05
C ALA A 9 14.16 26.10 15.64
N LEU A 10 13.67 27.33 15.54
CA LEU A 10 13.68 28.15 14.33
C LEU A 10 15.07 28.78 14.23
N VAL A 11 15.87 28.33 13.24
CA VAL A 11 17.11 29.04 12.86
C VAL A 11 16.80 29.95 11.69
N VAL A 12 16.69 31.22 11.94
CA VAL A 12 16.67 32.28 10.91
C VAL A 12 18.10 32.66 10.64
N GLY A 13 18.63 32.27 9.49
CA GLY A 13 19.92 32.72 8.98
C GLY A 13 19.70 33.54 7.71
N LEU A 14 19.90 34.87 7.83
CA LEU A 14 19.90 35.79 6.70
C LEU A 14 21.34 35.95 6.20
N ALA A 15 21.63 35.66 4.94
CA ALA A 15 22.66 36.32 4.14
C ALA A 15 22.73 35.84 2.70
N GLY A 16 22.46 36.71 1.76
CA GLY A 16 23.33 37.13 0.65
C GLY A 16 23.48 36.25 -0.57
N ALA A 17 22.72 36.63 -1.62
CA ALA A 17 23.11 36.75 -3.05
C ALA A 17 24.16 35.81 -3.66
N LEU A 18 23.76 35.16 -4.69
CA LEU A 18 24.26 35.21 -6.07
C LEU A 18 23.83 33.94 -6.85
N GLY A 19 23.24 34.18 -8.00
CA GLY A 19 22.58 33.18 -8.82
C GLY A 19 23.50 32.06 -9.28
N ALA A 20 22.99 30.86 -9.12
CA ALA A 20 23.24 29.74 -10.00
C ALA A 20 21.94 28.96 -10.09
N SER A 21 21.27 29.09 -11.23
CA SER A 21 20.12 28.26 -11.55
C SER A 21 20.62 26.82 -11.70
N ALA A 22 20.71 26.10 -10.59
CA ALA A 22 20.91 24.66 -10.61
C ALA A 22 19.57 24.07 -11.03
N SER A 23 19.49 23.69 -12.30
CA SER A 23 18.45 22.80 -12.80
C SER A 23 18.46 21.55 -11.93
N VAL A 24 17.53 21.44 -11.00
CA VAL A 24 17.24 20.19 -10.30
C VAL A 24 16.66 19.26 -11.38
N ARG A 25 17.54 18.56 -12.08
CA ARG A 25 17.17 17.39 -12.84
C ARG A 25 16.61 16.42 -11.82
N ALA A 26 15.29 16.19 -11.90
CA ALA A 26 14.67 15.06 -11.25
C ALA A 26 15.51 13.82 -11.63
N GLN A 27 16.21 13.30 -10.65
CA GLN A 27 16.99 12.09 -10.79
C GLN A 27 15.96 10.96 -10.80
N GLU A 28 15.42 10.67 -12.00
CA GLU A 28 14.69 9.46 -12.25
C GLU A 28 15.54 8.31 -11.70
N SER A 29 15.10 7.72 -10.61
CA SER A 29 15.75 6.54 -10.01
C SER A 29 15.67 5.42 -11.04
N ARG A 30 16.67 5.36 -11.92
CA ARG A 30 16.83 4.24 -12.86
C ARG A 30 17.12 3.01 -12.02
N ILE A 31 16.11 2.16 -11.84
CA ILE A 31 16.29 0.81 -11.32
C ILE A 31 17.35 0.14 -12.21
N PRO A 32 18.42 -0.43 -11.63
CA PRO A 32 19.43 -1.14 -12.41
C PRO A 32 18.74 -2.25 -13.21
N ARG A 33 18.99 -2.31 -14.52
CA ARG A 33 18.45 -3.37 -15.37
C ARG A 33 18.86 -4.73 -14.79
N GLY A 34 17.85 -5.56 -14.47
CA GLY A 34 18.03 -6.92 -13.97
C GLY A 34 17.62 -7.14 -12.50
N GLN A 35 17.15 -6.13 -11.79
CA GLN A 35 16.60 -6.32 -10.46
C GLN A 35 15.07 -6.36 -10.57
N VAL A 36 14.49 -7.56 -10.50
CA VAL A 36 13.05 -7.74 -10.39
C VAL A 36 12.62 -7.31 -8.99
N VAL A 37 11.79 -6.28 -8.92
CA VAL A 37 11.21 -5.80 -7.67
C VAL A 37 9.81 -6.39 -7.54
N GLU A 38 9.57 -7.16 -6.48
CA GLU A 38 8.23 -7.62 -6.16
C GLU A 38 7.51 -6.57 -5.31
N ARG A 39 6.30 -6.21 -5.74
CA ARG A 39 5.41 -5.30 -5.02
C ARG A 39 4.00 -5.87 -4.96
N THR A 40 3.22 -5.35 -4.04
CA THR A 40 1.82 -5.73 -3.91
C THR A 40 0.93 -4.54 -4.21
N LEU A 41 -0.08 -4.76 -5.05
CA LEU A 41 -1.13 -3.83 -5.39
C LEU A 41 -2.45 -4.33 -4.83
N ALA A 42 -3.27 -3.43 -4.30
CA ALA A 42 -4.64 -3.73 -3.86
C ALA A 42 -5.61 -2.77 -4.56
N GLY A 43 -6.72 -3.30 -5.02
CA GLY A 43 -7.72 -2.52 -5.75
C GLY A 43 -8.87 -3.38 -6.24
N THR A 44 -9.66 -2.82 -7.16
CA THR A 44 -10.80 -3.50 -7.78
C THR A 44 -10.45 -3.91 -9.21
N LEU A 45 -10.82 -5.11 -9.61
CA LEU A 45 -10.64 -5.60 -10.97
C LEU A 45 -11.65 -4.91 -11.90
N VAL A 46 -11.17 -4.02 -12.78
CA VAL A 46 -12.02 -3.22 -13.68
C VAL A 46 -12.30 -3.93 -15.00
N ARG A 47 -11.28 -4.55 -15.57
CA ARG A 47 -11.37 -5.20 -16.88
C ARG A 47 -10.36 -6.34 -17.00
N VAL A 48 -10.78 -7.37 -17.71
CA VAL A 48 -9.94 -8.49 -18.12
C VAL A 48 -9.93 -8.56 -19.65
N ASN A 49 -8.75 -8.55 -20.24
CA ASN A 49 -8.53 -8.81 -21.66
C ASN A 49 -7.79 -10.14 -21.81
N SER A 50 -8.56 -11.21 -21.90
CA SER A 50 -8.00 -12.57 -22.00
C SER A 50 -7.22 -12.80 -23.29
N THR A 51 -7.56 -12.10 -24.39
CA THR A 51 -6.85 -12.21 -25.67
C THR A 51 -5.46 -11.58 -25.60
N ALA A 52 -5.34 -10.42 -24.93
CA ALA A 52 -4.07 -9.73 -24.73
C ALA A 52 -3.31 -10.20 -23.47
N ASN A 53 -3.89 -11.10 -22.70
CA ASN A 53 -3.38 -11.51 -21.38
C ASN A 53 -3.13 -10.33 -20.43
N ARG A 54 -4.09 -9.40 -20.35
CA ARG A 54 -3.97 -8.19 -19.52
C ARG A 54 -5.18 -8.02 -18.61
N ILE A 55 -4.93 -7.46 -17.44
CA ILE A 55 -5.96 -7.01 -16.51
C ILE A 55 -5.78 -5.55 -16.19
N LEU A 56 -6.88 -4.84 -15.96
CA LEU A 56 -6.90 -3.46 -15.50
C LEU A 56 -7.42 -3.41 -14.07
N LEU A 57 -6.63 -2.86 -13.18
CA LEU A 57 -6.99 -2.64 -11.78
C LEU A 57 -7.26 -1.16 -11.55
N ARG A 58 -8.28 -0.85 -10.75
CA ARG A 58 -8.46 0.47 -10.13
C ARG A 58 -7.95 0.38 -8.70
N MET A 59 -6.90 1.13 -8.42
CA MET A 59 -6.28 1.19 -7.10
C MET A 59 -7.18 1.94 -6.11
N MET A 60 -6.88 1.83 -4.82
CA MET A 60 -7.64 2.50 -3.75
C MET A 60 -7.57 4.04 -3.85
N ASP A 61 -6.54 4.60 -4.45
CA ASP A 61 -6.37 6.03 -4.73
C ASP A 61 -7.10 6.50 -6.01
N GLY A 62 -7.78 5.57 -6.70
CA GLY A 62 -8.48 5.82 -7.96
C GLY A 62 -7.61 5.70 -9.22
N ALA A 63 -6.29 5.56 -9.10
CA ALA A 63 -5.43 5.35 -10.24
C ALA A 63 -5.70 3.98 -10.90
N GLU A 64 -5.56 3.92 -12.22
CA GLU A 64 -5.71 2.67 -12.96
C GLU A 64 -4.33 2.13 -13.37
N ARG A 65 -4.13 0.83 -13.21
CA ARG A 65 -2.93 0.12 -13.63
C ARG A 65 -3.27 -1.10 -14.47
N GLU A 66 -2.62 -1.19 -15.62
CA GLU A 66 -2.69 -2.36 -16.48
C GLU A 66 -1.54 -3.31 -16.14
N LEU A 67 -1.85 -4.60 -15.99
CA LEU A 67 -0.88 -5.64 -15.62
C LEU A 67 -0.94 -6.76 -16.65
N VAL A 68 0.22 -7.35 -16.92
CA VAL A 68 0.34 -8.56 -17.73
C VAL A 68 0.09 -9.79 -16.87
N VAL A 69 -0.72 -10.71 -17.36
CA VAL A 69 -0.96 -12.02 -16.75
C VAL A 69 -0.29 -13.08 -17.62
N THR A 70 0.48 -13.96 -17.03
CA THR A 70 1.21 -15.01 -17.76
C THR A 70 0.73 -16.39 -17.34
N LYS A 71 1.21 -17.41 -18.01
CA LYS A 71 0.94 -18.81 -17.62
C LYS A 71 1.52 -19.18 -16.25
N SER A 72 2.50 -18.41 -15.76
CA SER A 72 3.10 -18.57 -14.43
C SER A 72 2.37 -17.79 -13.34
N THR A 73 1.41 -16.93 -13.70
CA THR A 73 0.58 -16.21 -12.72
C THR A 73 -0.25 -17.21 -11.93
N ARG A 74 -0.11 -17.18 -10.60
CA ARG A 74 -0.87 -18.02 -9.70
C ARG A 74 -2.12 -17.31 -9.22
N PHE A 75 -3.24 -18.00 -9.28
CA PHE A 75 -4.50 -17.55 -8.68
C PHE A 75 -4.63 -18.19 -7.29
N ASP A 76 -4.84 -17.37 -6.26
CA ASP A 76 -4.86 -17.80 -4.87
C ASP A 76 -6.15 -17.29 -4.20
N GLY A 77 -6.71 -18.12 -3.32
CA GLY A 77 -7.95 -17.81 -2.60
C GLY A 77 -9.14 -18.65 -3.07
N THR A 78 -10.10 -18.81 -2.17
CA THR A 78 -11.29 -19.65 -2.39
C THR A 78 -12.24 -19.11 -3.45
N ARG A 79 -12.10 -17.84 -3.81
CA ARG A 79 -12.94 -17.14 -4.79
C ARG A 79 -12.23 -16.88 -6.11
N CYS A 80 -10.90 -16.99 -6.17
CA CYS A 80 -10.19 -16.83 -7.43
C CYS A 80 -10.47 -17.98 -8.38
N PRO A 81 -10.63 -17.67 -9.68
CA PRO A 81 -10.66 -18.71 -10.69
C PRO A 81 -9.30 -19.41 -10.78
N THR A 82 -9.28 -20.57 -11.40
CA THR A 82 -8.04 -21.33 -11.65
C THR A 82 -7.32 -20.89 -12.92
N ALA A 83 -8.00 -20.11 -13.76
CA ALA A 83 -7.47 -19.66 -15.05
C ALA A 83 -7.88 -18.24 -15.39
N LEU A 84 -7.07 -17.57 -16.21
CA LEU A 84 -7.35 -16.22 -16.71
C LEU A 84 -8.67 -16.12 -17.47
N LEU A 85 -9.08 -17.20 -18.17
CA LEU A 85 -10.31 -17.22 -18.95
C LEU A 85 -11.58 -17.04 -18.10
N ASP A 86 -11.53 -17.44 -16.84
CA ASP A 86 -12.67 -17.35 -15.91
C ASP A 86 -12.64 -16.03 -15.12
N LEU A 87 -11.51 -15.30 -15.15
CA LEU A 87 -11.33 -14.06 -14.41
C LEU A 87 -12.32 -12.92 -14.82
N PRO A 88 -12.83 -12.84 -16.06
CA PRO A 88 -13.84 -11.82 -16.43
C PRO A 88 -15.10 -11.84 -15.55
N GLN A 89 -15.47 -13.01 -14.99
CA GLN A 89 -16.63 -13.16 -14.09
C GLN A 89 -16.41 -12.44 -12.75
N HIS A 90 -15.15 -12.12 -12.41
CA HIS A 90 -14.73 -11.42 -11.21
C HIS A 90 -14.53 -9.91 -11.40
N THR A 91 -14.99 -9.37 -12.54
CA THR A 91 -14.97 -7.92 -12.78
C THR A 91 -15.83 -7.20 -11.75
N GLY A 92 -15.22 -6.25 -11.06
CA GLY A 92 -15.81 -5.52 -9.94
C GLY A 92 -15.49 -6.10 -8.56
N ASP A 93 -14.83 -7.26 -8.50
CA ASP A 93 -14.35 -7.84 -7.24
C ASP A 93 -13.07 -7.15 -6.77
N ASP A 94 -12.84 -7.18 -5.46
CA ASP A 94 -11.61 -6.70 -4.86
C ASP A 94 -10.49 -7.71 -5.10
N VAL A 95 -9.29 -7.20 -5.41
CA VAL A 95 -8.13 -8.06 -5.65
C VAL A 95 -6.88 -7.52 -4.97
N ILE A 96 -6.02 -8.45 -4.57
CA ILE A 96 -4.64 -8.17 -4.19
C ILE A 96 -3.74 -8.88 -5.20
N VAL A 97 -2.86 -8.13 -5.86
CA VAL A 97 -1.97 -8.65 -6.90
C VAL A 97 -0.53 -8.43 -6.48
N VAL A 98 0.25 -9.52 -6.44
CA VAL A 98 1.70 -9.43 -6.36
C VAL A 98 2.21 -9.26 -7.78
N ILE A 99 3.03 -8.25 -8.01
CA ILE A 99 3.63 -7.93 -9.29
C ILE A 99 5.14 -8.05 -9.24
N ALA A 100 5.71 -8.44 -10.37
CA ALA A 100 7.11 -8.31 -10.66
C ALA A 100 7.28 -7.15 -11.65
N GLU A 101 8.08 -6.15 -11.30
CA GLU A 101 8.40 -5.01 -12.17
C GLU A 101 9.76 -5.25 -12.83
N ASP A 102 9.77 -5.32 -14.16
CA ASP A 102 10.97 -5.36 -14.97
C ASP A 102 10.92 -4.21 -15.99
N GLY A 103 11.52 -3.11 -15.63
CA GLY A 103 11.50 -1.88 -16.43
C GLY A 103 10.11 -1.25 -16.51
N ALA A 104 9.54 -1.18 -17.73
CA ALA A 104 8.26 -0.51 -17.98
C ALA A 104 7.03 -1.43 -17.84
N GLU A 105 7.21 -2.73 -17.75
CA GLU A 105 6.13 -3.69 -17.71
C GLU A 105 5.98 -4.30 -16.32
N SER A 106 4.73 -4.37 -15.86
CA SER A 106 4.39 -4.99 -14.58
C SER A 106 3.65 -6.30 -14.83
N THR A 107 4.24 -7.39 -14.39
CA THR A 107 3.69 -8.75 -14.54
C THR A 107 3.08 -9.23 -13.24
N ALA A 108 1.83 -9.66 -13.27
CA ALA A 108 1.17 -10.30 -12.12
C ALA A 108 1.77 -11.69 -11.87
N THR A 109 2.31 -11.92 -10.67
CA THR A 109 2.84 -13.23 -10.24
C THR A 109 1.83 -14.01 -9.41
N VAL A 110 1.04 -13.30 -8.57
CA VAL A 110 -0.05 -13.86 -7.78
C VAL A 110 -1.24 -12.92 -7.83
N ILE A 111 -2.44 -13.46 -8.03
CA ILE A 111 -3.71 -12.72 -7.94
C ILE A 111 -4.54 -13.39 -6.85
N LYS A 112 -4.99 -12.59 -5.86
CA LYS A 112 -5.93 -13.01 -4.82
C LYS A 112 -7.24 -12.27 -5.01
N CYS A 113 -8.35 -12.99 -5.11
CA CYS A 113 -9.67 -12.41 -5.30
C CYS A 113 -10.48 -12.43 -4.00
N PHE A 114 -11.26 -11.39 -3.81
CA PHE A 114 -12.18 -11.22 -2.69
C PHE A 114 -13.52 -10.78 -3.26
N ASP A 115 -14.61 -11.05 -2.57
CA ASP A 115 -15.91 -10.51 -2.97
C ASP A 115 -15.87 -8.99 -2.97
N ARG A 116 -16.68 -8.39 -3.83
CA ARG A 116 -16.81 -6.93 -3.94
C ARG A 116 -17.07 -6.29 -2.57
N ASP A 117 -16.39 -5.19 -2.28
CA ASP A 117 -16.52 -4.39 -1.05
C ASP A 117 -16.21 -5.17 0.25
N THR A 118 -15.59 -6.36 0.17
CA THR A 118 -15.23 -7.14 1.37
C THR A 118 -13.84 -6.84 1.88
N LEU A 119 -12.95 -6.37 1.02
CA LEU A 119 -11.61 -5.98 1.41
C LEU A 119 -11.63 -4.64 2.14
N LYS A 120 -11.24 -4.64 3.41
CA LYS A 120 -11.17 -3.46 4.26
C LYS A 120 -9.73 -3.02 4.43
N VAL A 121 -9.53 -1.74 4.74
CA VAL A 121 -8.22 -1.15 4.96
C VAL A 121 -8.17 -0.52 6.34
N SER A 122 -7.04 -0.68 7.03
CA SER A 122 -6.73 0.06 8.25
C SER A 122 -5.28 0.51 8.22
N GLU A 123 -5.04 1.75 8.62
CA GLU A 123 -3.72 2.35 8.70
C GLU A 123 -3.36 2.62 10.15
N GLY A 124 -2.07 2.54 10.45
CA GLY A 124 -1.58 2.82 11.80
C GLY A 124 -0.12 2.44 11.97
N ILE A 125 0.33 2.49 13.20
CA ILE A 125 1.67 2.06 13.59
C ILE A 125 1.60 0.59 14.01
N LEU A 126 2.49 -0.25 13.49
CA LEU A 126 2.61 -1.64 13.88
C LEU A 126 2.99 -1.74 15.36
N ALA A 127 1.99 -1.97 16.22
CA ALA A 127 2.21 -2.03 17.67
C ALA A 127 2.81 -3.38 18.09
N ARG A 128 2.34 -4.47 17.49
CA ARG A 128 2.79 -5.83 17.80
C ARG A 128 2.51 -6.77 16.62
N ILE A 129 3.41 -7.71 16.41
CA ILE A 129 3.18 -8.90 15.61
C ILE A 129 3.65 -10.12 16.40
N ASP A 130 2.85 -11.17 16.43
CA ASP A 130 3.13 -12.43 17.09
C ASP A 130 2.97 -13.57 16.07
N PRO A 131 4.07 -14.07 15.52
CA PRO A 131 4.04 -15.15 14.53
C PRO A 131 3.53 -16.48 15.08
N LEU A 132 3.71 -16.75 16.37
CA LEU A 132 3.29 -18.01 16.99
C LEU A 132 1.78 -18.09 17.10
N THR A 133 1.14 -17.02 17.57
CA THR A 133 -0.31 -16.93 17.70
C THR A 133 -0.98 -16.38 16.44
N ARG A 134 -0.20 -16.02 15.41
CA ARG A 134 -0.64 -15.41 14.15
C ARG A 134 -1.53 -14.18 14.37
N ARG A 135 -1.08 -13.30 15.25
CA ARG A 135 -1.77 -12.05 15.57
C ARG A 135 -0.91 -10.86 15.21
N ILE A 136 -1.56 -9.81 14.74
CA ILE A 136 -0.97 -8.49 14.50
C ILE A 136 -1.87 -7.45 15.14
N ALA A 137 -1.28 -6.41 15.71
CA ALA A 137 -2.00 -5.27 16.25
C ALA A 137 -1.37 -3.97 15.72
N ILE A 138 -2.22 -3.05 15.30
CA ILE A 138 -1.81 -1.70 14.93
C ILE A 138 -2.43 -0.69 15.90
N ARG A 139 -1.75 0.43 16.09
CA ARG A 139 -2.27 1.59 16.80
C ARG A 139 -2.64 2.65 15.76
N THR A 140 -3.90 3.00 15.72
CA THR A 140 -4.43 4.04 14.82
C THR A 140 -3.93 5.42 15.21
N VAL A 141 -4.15 6.41 14.35
CA VAL A 141 -3.85 7.83 14.63
C VAL A 141 -4.65 8.37 15.81
N TYR A 142 -5.79 7.77 16.13
CA TYR A 142 -6.63 8.13 17.29
C TYR A 142 -6.18 7.47 18.60
N GLY A 143 -5.14 6.63 18.55
CA GLY A 143 -4.60 5.91 19.71
C GLY A 143 -5.24 4.54 19.97
N ASP A 144 -6.30 4.19 19.26
CA ASP A 144 -6.98 2.90 19.41
C ASP A 144 -6.08 1.77 18.90
N GLN A 145 -6.15 0.63 19.60
CA GLN A 145 -5.45 -0.56 19.17
C GLN A 145 -6.42 -1.54 18.50
N ILE A 146 -6.13 -1.86 17.24
CA ILE A 146 -6.91 -2.81 16.45
C ILE A 146 -6.10 -4.10 16.29
N ALA A 147 -6.72 -5.22 16.67
CA ALA A 147 -6.11 -6.54 16.53
C ALA A 147 -6.69 -7.30 15.32
N PHE A 148 -5.80 -8.04 14.66
CA PHE A 148 -6.11 -8.86 13.50
C PHE A 148 -5.51 -10.26 13.67
N ARG A 149 -6.02 -11.21 12.88
CA ARG A 149 -5.40 -12.52 12.70
C ARG A 149 -4.83 -12.62 11.31
N PHE A 150 -3.68 -13.23 11.16
CA PHE A 150 -3.12 -13.54 9.86
C PHE A 150 -2.99 -15.05 9.64
N THR A 151 -2.85 -15.48 8.40
CA THR A 151 -2.79 -16.89 7.99
C THR A 151 -1.49 -17.14 7.22
N ALA A 152 -1.26 -18.38 6.83
CA ALA A 152 -0.15 -18.72 5.93
C ALA A 152 -0.28 -18.04 4.54
N ALA A 153 -1.50 -17.68 4.14
CA ALA A 153 -1.77 -16.98 2.88
C ALA A 153 -1.58 -15.45 2.97
N THR A 154 -1.37 -14.90 4.19
CA THR A 154 -1.12 -13.47 4.36
C THR A 154 0.24 -13.10 3.79
N THR A 155 0.28 -12.04 2.99
CA THR A 155 1.52 -11.48 2.45
C THR A 155 1.96 -10.26 3.25
N PHE A 156 3.28 -10.13 3.44
CA PHE A 156 3.89 -8.99 4.14
C PHE A 156 4.88 -8.33 3.18
N ASP A 157 4.65 -7.05 2.89
CA ASP A 157 5.41 -6.25 1.94
C ASP A 157 6.17 -5.14 2.67
N THR A 158 7.48 -5.14 2.52
CA THR A 158 8.37 -4.11 3.10
C THR A 158 8.57 -2.92 2.16
N GLY A 159 7.89 -2.89 1.01
CA GLY A 159 8.13 -1.92 -0.07
C GLY A 159 9.35 -2.25 -0.94
N ALA A 160 10.27 -3.07 -0.44
CA ALA A 160 11.42 -3.55 -1.20
C ALA A 160 11.27 -5.03 -1.62
N LYS A 161 10.60 -5.83 -0.81
CA LYS A 161 10.39 -7.27 -1.04
C LYS A 161 9.27 -7.81 -0.17
N LEU A 162 8.74 -8.96 -0.57
CA LEU A 162 7.85 -9.75 0.27
C LEU A 162 8.66 -10.53 1.30
N VAL A 163 8.15 -10.60 2.54
CA VAL A 163 8.76 -11.34 3.64
C VAL A 163 7.72 -12.21 4.36
N GLN A 164 8.19 -13.14 5.18
CA GLN A 164 7.32 -13.90 6.06
C GLN A 164 6.98 -13.11 7.33
N GLY A 165 5.84 -13.42 7.95
CA GLY A 165 5.38 -12.72 9.16
C GLY A 165 6.40 -12.70 10.30
N ALA A 166 7.24 -13.75 10.45
CA ALA A 166 8.31 -13.77 11.46
C ALA A 166 9.38 -12.68 11.19
N ALA A 167 9.76 -12.47 9.92
CA ALA A 167 10.73 -11.43 9.56
C ALA A 167 10.11 -10.01 9.68
N PHE A 168 8.79 -9.91 9.59
CA PHE A 168 8.09 -8.63 9.71
C PHE A 168 8.09 -8.07 11.15
N THR A 169 8.47 -8.88 12.16
CA THR A 169 8.64 -8.43 13.55
C THR A 169 9.68 -7.31 13.71
N ALA A 170 10.67 -7.25 12.80
CA ALA A 170 11.70 -6.21 12.80
C ALA A 170 11.14 -4.79 12.53
N TYR A 171 9.89 -4.69 12.04
CA TYR A 171 9.26 -3.43 11.66
C TYR A 171 8.23 -2.94 12.70
N GLN A 172 8.29 -3.45 13.94
CA GLN A 172 7.46 -2.91 15.02
C GLN A 172 7.82 -1.44 15.28
N GLY A 173 6.80 -0.60 15.38
CA GLY A 173 6.94 0.86 15.49
C GLY A 173 6.81 1.59 14.16
N GLU A 174 6.86 0.89 13.03
CA GLU A 174 6.75 1.49 11.71
C GLU A 174 5.28 1.66 11.26
N PRO A 175 5.00 2.66 10.41
CA PRO A 175 3.68 2.85 9.82
C PRO A 175 3.37 1.73 8.82
N VAL A 176 2.14 1.20 8.92
CA VAL A 176 1.67 0.10 8.08
C VAL A 176 0.25 0.34 7.57
N VAL A 177 -0.03 -0.23 6.41
CA VAL A 177 -1.38 -0.41 5.86
C VAL A 177 -1.74 -1.89 5.91
N VAL A 178 -2.87 -2.21 6.53
CA VAL A 178 -3.37 -3.57 6.70
C VAL A 178 -4.63 -3.73 5.86
N TYR A 179 -4.61 -4.67 4.93
CA TYR A 179 -5.76 -5.10 4.13
C TYR A 179 -6.33 -6.37 4.74
N TYR A 180 -7.61 -6.37 5.06
CA TYR A 180 -8.24 -7.48 5.77
C TYR A 180 -9.69 -7.69 5.33
N THR A 181 -10.20 -8.89 5.60
CA THR A 181 -11.61 -9.23 5.46
C THR A 181 -12.22 -9.54 6.82
N LEU A 182 -13.55 -9.48 6.91
CA LEU A 182 -14.28 -9.90 8.09
C LEU A 182 -14.80 -11.33 7.90
N VAL A 183 -14.45 -12.21 8.82
CA VAL A 183 -14.99 -13.58 8.88
C VAL A 183 -15.62 -13.75 10.26
N GLY A 184 -16.95 -13.61 10.33
CA GLY A 184 -17.66 -13.44 11.58
C GLY A 184 -17.16 -12.17 12.30
N GLU A 185 -16.73 -12.31 13.55
CA GLU A 185 -16.17 -11.21 14.35
C GLU A 185 -14.65 -11.02 14.14
N HIS A 186 -14.02 -11.85 13.34
CA HIS A 186 -12.57 -11.84 13.17
C HIS A 186 -12.13 -11.02 11.95
N ARG A 187 -11.14 -10.17 12.16
CA ARG A 187 -10.42 -9.47 11.08
C ARG A 187 -9.29 -10.36 10.60
N ILE A 188 -9.43 -10.91 9.40
CA ILE A 188 -8.42 -11.81 8.79
C ILE A 188 -7.60 -11.01 7.80
N VAL A 189 -6.30 -10.91 8.05
CA VAL A 189 -5.36 -10.14 7.22
C VAL A 189 -5.10 -10.87 5.91
N ALA A 190 -5.34 -10.18 4.82
CA ALA A 190 -4.97 -10.62 3.48
C ALA A 190 -3.55 -10.15 3.10
N HIS A 191 -3.23 -8.90 3.49
CA HIS A 191 -1.95 -8.27 3.16
C HIS A 191 -1.58 -7.18 4.17
N VAL A 192 -0.28 -7.03 4.45
CA VAL A 192 0.30 -5.92 5.22
C VAL A 192 1.40 -5.28 4.39
N ARG A 193 1.38 -3.97 4.29
CA ARG A 193 2.42 -3.19 3.62
C ARG A 193 2.99 -2.15 4.57
N LEU A 194 4.33 -2.00 4.59
CA LEU A 194 4.96 -0.83 5.21
C LEU A 194 4.58 0.43 4.42
N ASN A 195 4.17 1.46 5.14
CA ASN A 195 3.93 2.78 4.59
C ASN A 195 5.18 3.63 4.80
N LEU A 196 6.17 3.48 3.89
CA LEU A 196 7.45 4.19 3.97
C LEU A 196 7.34 5.66 3.56
N GLU A 197 6.20 6.09 3.02
CA GLU A 197 5.94 7.51 2.84
C GLU A 197 5.67 8.12 4.21
N PRO A 198 6.40 9.21 4.58
CA PRO A 198 6.10 9.92 5.81
C PRO A 198 4.62 10.34 5.74
N PRO A 199 3.87 10.30 6.86
CA PRO A 199 2.51 10.80 6.89
C PRO A 199 2.56 12.21 6.32
N ASN A 200 1.99 12.38 5.12
CA ASN A 200 1.84 13.69 4.52
C ASN A 200 1.10 14.53 5.55
N CYS A 201 1.82 15.42 6.23
CA CYS A 201 1.20 16.56 6.88
C CYS A 201 0.52 17.33 5.76
N ARG A 202 -0.71 16.95 5.43
CA ARG A 202 -1.61 17.78 4.65
C ARG A 202 -1.83 19.03 5.49
N LEU A 203 -0.93 20.00 5.32
CA LEU A 203 -1.22 21.38 5.64
C LEU A 203 -2.43 21.71 4.76
N GLU A 204 -3.63 21.58 5.34
CA GLU A 204 -4.79 22.27 4.81
C GLU A 204 -4.38 23.75 4.78
N SER A 205 -4.01 24.20 3.59
CA SER A 205 -3.90 25.61 3.28
C SER A 205 -5.30 26.18 3.51
N ALA A 206 -5.54 26.66 4.70
CA ALA A 206 -6.66 27.53 4.99
C ALA A 206 -6.53 28.69 4.00
N SER A 207 -7.26 28.59 2.89
CA SER A 207 -7.47 29.70 1.98
C SER A 207 -8.11 30.81 2.77
N GLY A 208 -7.30 31.79 3.20
CA GLY A 208 -7.73 33.00 3.84
C GLY A 208 -8.71 33.71 2.92
N GLY A 209 -10.01 33.54 3.20
CA GLY A 209 -11.05 34.36 2.63
C GLY A 209 -10.85 35.80 3.10
N THR A 210 -10.37 36.62 2.20
CA THR A 210 -10.36 38.07 2.36
C THR A 210 -11.79 38.57 2.45
N VAL A 211 -12.24 38.88 3.68
CA VAL A 211 -13.51 39.55 3.91
C VAL A 211 -13.34 40.99 3.45
N ALA A 212 -13.90 41.33 2.30
CA ALA A 212 -14.07 42.69 1.85
C ALA A 212 -15.01 43.43 2.82
N ARG A 213 -14.55 44.52 3.45
CA ARG A 213 -15.37 45.46 4.21
C ARG A 213 -16.18 46.29 3.22
N PRO A 214 -17.49 46.45 3.39
CA PRO A 214 -18.24 47.48 2.67
C PRO A 214 -18.06 48.83 3.38
N THR A 215 -17.81 49.85 2.57
CA THR A 215 -17.88 51.27 2.93
C THR A 215 -19.31 51.75 3.06
#